data_df41a5639813ee543fecc757816e082e
#
_entry.id   df41a5639813ee543fecc757816e082e
#
_cell.length_a   1.000
_cell.length_b   1.000
_cell.length_c   1.000
_cell.angle_alpha   90.00
_cell.angle_beta   90.00
_cell.angle_gamma   90.00
#
_symmetry.space_group_name_H-M   'P 1'
#
loop_
_entity.id
_entity.type
_entity.pdbx_description
1 polymer ?
#
loop_
_entity_poly.entity_id
_entity_poly.type
_entity_poly.pdbx_seq_one_letter_code
_entity_poly.pdbx_strand_id
1 'polypeptide(L)'
;MFEIIDDYINQIWEPLINPQKRIFIGYLASSFFLAFFIIIFQFRSSNKTVDIRKILMMLFSRRIWLSTSSFADYKILLISRFIILSIAPFLLSTVALTTIIFEWLHIVFDGRIYITGSIPDWAVAVVFSVSMFLVDDWTKYIIHKALHRVPLLWCFHKVHHTAEVLTPFTVYRTHPVEAIIFAIRSVISKSIVLAIFVYFFGSQVELLTVVSVSIFLFFFNLLGSNLRHSHVWLSYGEKFEKWLISPAQHQIHHSLLIEHRDQNFGAVLSIWDRINGSLYVTTRRKERIIFGISGTSKKVHKIQHIFLYPFLEFYQIFTGGIRPSFKKIIPKQNTQLFKVK
;
A
#
# COMPACT_ATOMS: atom_id res chain seq x y z
N MET A 1 2.26 -29.29 -15.39
CA MET A 1 1.12 -28.44 -15.82
C MET A 1 0.07 -28.29 -14.73
N PHE A 2 -0.38 -29.39 -14.08
CA PHE A 2 -1.37 -29.31 -12.97
C PHE A 2 -0.79 -28.55 -11.76
N GLU A 3 0.45 -28.79 -11.36
CA GLU A 3 1.12 -28.08 -10.27
C GLU A 3 1.17 -26.55 -10.48
N ILE A 4 1.47 -26.09 -11.71
CA ILE A 4 1.48 -24.65 -12.02
C ILE A 4 0.09 -24.04 -11.91
N ILE A 5 -0.95 -24.79 -12.28
CA ILE A 5 -2.35 -24.34 -12.18
C ILE A 5 -2.75 -24.26 -10.71
N ASP A 6 -2.39 -25.26 -9.90
CA ASP A 6 -2.67 -25.30 -8.47
C ASP A 6 -1.94 -24.18 -7.74
N ASP A 7 -0.66 -23.95 -8.05
CA ASP A 7 0.11 -22.82 -7.51
C ASP A 7 -0.51 -21.47 -7.87
N TYR A 8 -0.98 -21.31 -9.11
CA TYR A 8 -1.64 -20.09 -9.53
C TYR A 8 -2.98 -19.87 -8.80
N ILE A 9 -3.78 -20.90 -8.67
CA ILE A 9 -5.05 -20.86 -7.91
C ILE A 9 -4.78 -20.51 -6.46
N ASN A 10 -3.78 -21.15 -5.83
CA ASN A 10 -3.39 -20.89 -4.46
C ASN A 10 -2.92 -19.43 -4.28
N GLN A 11 -2.17 -18.87 -5.23
CA GLN A 11 -1.76 -17.47 -5.19
C GLN A 11 -2.92 -16.46 -5.35
N ILE A 12 -4.01 -16.85 -6.00
CA ILE A 12 -5.22 -16.01 -6.07
C ILE A 12 -5.95 -15.99 -4.71
N TRP A 13 -6.03 -17.14 -4.04
CA TRP A 13 -6.72 -17.27 -2.75
C TRP A 13 -5.87 -16.83 -1.56
N GLU A 14 -4.55 -17.00 -1.63
CA GLU A 14 -3.62 -16.70 -0.56
C GLU A 14 -3.83 -15.30 0.04
N PRO A 15 -4.01 -14.22 -0.73
CA PRO A 15 -4.28 -12.90 -0.16
C PRO A 15 -5.56 -12.78 0.66
N LEU A 16 -6.53 -13.65 0.41
CA LEU A 16 -7.83 -13.65 1.11
C LEU A 16 -7.81 -14.49 2.40
N ILE A 17 -6.98 -15.53 2.44
CA ILE A 17 -6.90 -16.46 3.58
C ILE A 17 -5.70 -16.22 4.50
N ASN A 18 -4.65 -15.53 4.01
CA ASN A 18 -3.45 -15.27 4.79
C ASN A 18 -3.56 -13.97 5.58
N PRO A 19 -3.53 -14.00 6.94
CA PRO A 19 -3.64 -12.81 7.78
C PRO A 19 -2.45 -11.84 7.66
N GLN A 20 -1.35 -12.24 7.02
CA GLN A 20 -0.26 -11.33 6.70
C GLN A 20 -0.56 -10.44 5.49
N LYS A 21 -1.62 -10.73 4.74
CA LYS A 21 -2.01 -9.96 3.56
C LYS A 21 -3.13 -8.97 3.88
N ARG A 22 -3.04 -7.80 3.26
CA ARG A 22 -3.95 -6.68 3.54
C ARG A 22 -5.42 -7.00 3.24
N ILE A 23 -5.73 -7.79 2.20
CA ILE A 23 -7.11 -8.17 1.86
C ILE A 23 -7.55 -9.49 2.50
N PHE A 24 -6.90 -9.93 3.57
CA PHE A 24 -7.39 -11.05 4.37
C PHE A 24 -8.86 -10.85 4.75
N ILE A 25 -9.67 -11.90 4.61
CA ILE A 25 -11.12 -11.81 4.77
C ILE A 25 -11.54 -11.23 6.13
N GLY A 26 -10.78 -11.49 7.18
CA GLY A 26 -11.01 -10.91 8.51
C GLY A 26 -10.85 -9.39 8.51
N TYR A 27 -9.87 -8.83 7.79
CA TYR A 27 -9.69 -7.38 7.67
C TYR A 27 -10.72 -6.73 6.75
N LEU A 28 -11.18 -7.45 5.72
CA LEU A 28 -12.28 -6.98 4.87
C LEU A 28 -13.58 -6.93 5.67
N ALA A 29 -13.86 -7.95 6.50
CA ALA A 29 -15.02 -7.97 7.39
C ALA A 29 -14.94 -6.84 8.42
N SER A 30 -13.80 -6.64 9.09
CA SER A 30 -13.58 -5.52 10.01
C SER A 30 -13.83 -4.18 9.31
N SER A 31 -13.27 -3.98 8.13
CA SER A 31 -13.45 -2.74 7.34
C SER A 31 -14.91 -2.54 6.92
N PHE A 32 -15.64 -3.61 6.60
CA PHE A 32 -17.07 -3.55 6.32
C PHE A 32 -17.86 -3.07 7.54
N PHE A 33 -17.64 -3.67 8.71
CA PHE A 33 -18.33 -3.24 9.94
C PHE A 33 -17.98 -1.80 10.31
N LEU A 34 -16.71 -1.42 10.23
CA LEU A 34 -16.30 -0.03 10.45
C LEU A 34 -17.02 0.92 9.49
N ALA A 35 -17.03 0.63 8.20
CA ALA A 35 -17.73 1.43 7.21
C ALA A 35 -19.24 1.54 7.49
N PHE A 36 -19.85 0.42 7.86
CA PHE A 36 -21.27 0.36 8.20
C PHE A 36 -21.60 1.26 9.40
N PHE A 37 -20.84 1.16 10.47
CA PHE A 37 -21.04 1.99 11.66
C PHE A 37 -20.73 3.48 11.42
N ILE A 38 -19.69 3.79 10.62
CA ILE A 38 -19.38 5.17 10.23
C ILE A 38 -20.57 5.81 9.50
N ILE A 39 -21.18 5.09 8.54
CA ILE A 39 -22.32 5.60 7.79
C ILE A 39 -23.54 5.78 8.71
N ILE A 40 -23.81 4.83 9.62
CA ILE A 40 -24.88 4.98 10.64
C ILE A 40 -24.64 6.24 11.44
N PHE A 41 -23.44 6.45 11.95
CA PHE A 41 -23.10 7.63 12.72
C PHE A 41 -23.30 8.93 11.91
N GLN A 42 -22.87 8.95 10.64
CA GLN A 42 -23.08 10.08 9.74
C GLN A 42 -24.58 10.37 9.51
N PHE A 43 -25.41 9.34 9.36
CA PHE A 43 -26.86 9.50 9.22
C PHE A 43 -27.47 10.11 10.50
N ARG A 44 -27.13 9.57 11.67
CA ARG A 44 -27.61 10.06 12.97
C ARG A 44 -27.17 11.50 13.24
N SER A 45 -25.91 11.83 12.98
CA SER A 45 -25.39 13.19 13.19
C SER A 45 -26.02 14.24 12.24
N SER A 46 -26.61 13.77 11.15
CA SER A 46 -27.32 14.62 10.16
C SER A 46 -28.83 14.61 10.35
N ASN A 47 -29.35 14.09 11.48
CA ASN A 47 -30.77 13.91 11.80
C ASN A 47 -31.55 13.14 10.69
N LYS A 48 -30.89 12.22 10.00
CA LYS A 48 -31.49 11.35 8.99
C LYS A 48 -31.91 10.01 9.60
N THR A 49 -33.01 9.46 9.13
CA THR A 49 -33.45 8.11 9.50
C THR A 49 -32.43 7.08 9.03
N VAL A 50 -32.09 6.15 9.90
CA VAL A 50 -31.17 5.05 9.58
C VAL A 50 -31.95 3.96 8.81
N ASP A 51 -31.60 3.81 7.55
CA ASP A 51 -32.13 2.76 6.68
C ASP A 51 -31.00 1.79 6.31
N ILE A 52 -31.02 0.59 6.88
CA ILE A 52 -30.00 -0.44 6.67
C ILE A 52 -29.90 -0.83 5.19
N ARG A 53 -31.03 -0.97 4.50
CA ARG A 53 -31.04 -1.31 3.06
C ARG A 53 -30.33 -0.25 2.24
N LYS A 54 -30.54 1.02 2.57
CA LYS A 54 -29.88 2.15 1.89
C LYS A 54 -28.37 2.14 2.17
N ILE A 55 -27.96 1.85 3.40
CA ILE A 55 -26.53 1.75 3.77
C ILE A 55 -25.86 0.63 2.99
N LEU A 56 -26.48 -0.57 2.93
CA LEU A 56 -25.94 -1.69 2.16
C LEU A 56 -25.86 -1.36 0.65
N MET A 57 -26.88 -0.69 0.09
CA MET A 57 -26.83 -0.22 -1.31
C MET A 57 -25.73 0.80 -1.56
N MET A 58 -25.38 1.64 -0.58
CA MET A 58 -24.25 2.57 -0.67
C MET A 58 -22.91 1.80 -0.65
N LEU A 59 -22.76 0.86 0.29
CA LEU A 59 -21.52 0.08 0.43
C LEU A 59 -21.26 -0.83 -0.76
N PHE A 60 -22.31 -1.47 -1.30
CA PHE A 60 -22.24 -2.40 -2.44
C PHE A 60 -22.76 -1.79 -3.75
N SER A 61 -22.58 -0.49 -3.92
CA SER A 61 -23.04 0.21 -5.13
C SER A 61 -22.42 -0.39 -6.39
N ARG A 62 -23.27 -0.79 -7.36
CA ARG A 62 -22.82 -1.29 -8.66
C ARG A 62 -21.93 -0.28 -9.40
N ARG A 63 -22.15 1.04 -9.19
CA ARG A 63 -21.34 2.10 -9.78
C ARG A 63 -19.89 2.09 -9.28
N ILE A 64 -19.65 1.50 -8.12
CA ILE A 64 -18.33 1.34 -7.51
C ILE A 64 -17.74 0.00 -7.91
N TRP A 65 -18.39 -1.10 -7.54
CA TRP A 65 -17.84 -2.45 -7.66
C TRP A 65 -17.86 -3.01 -9.10
N LEU A 66 -18.78 -2.55 -9.95
CA LEU A 66 -18.90 -2.97 -11.34
C LEU A 66 -18.51 -1.83 -12.32
N SER A 67 -17.71 -0.87 -11.88
CA SER A 67 -17.18 0.18 -12.75
C SER A 67 -16.08 -0.37 -13.66
N THR A 68 -15.84 0.28 -14.78
CA THR A 68 -14.71 -0.04 -15.70
C THR A 68 -13.37 0.02 -14.96
N SER A 69 -13.24 0.97 -14.02
CA SER A 69 -12.07 1.10 -13.15
C SER A 69 -11.90 -0.13 -12.27
N SER A 70 -12.95 -0.58 -11.56
CA SER A 70 -12.87 -1.75 -10.68
C SER A 70 -12.63 -3.05 -11.44
N PHE A 71 -13.23 -3.20 -12.63
CA PHE A 71 -12.91 -4.34 -13.51
C PHE A 71 -11.45 -4.36 -13.96
N ALA A 72 -10.82 -3.20 -14.13
CA ALA A 72 -9.38 -3.15 -14.39
C ALA A 72 -8.59 -3.68 -13.19
N ASP A 73 -8.96 -3.33 -11.94
CA ASP A 73 -8.31 -3.83 -10.73
C ASP A 73 -8.37 -5.35 -10.64
N TYR A 74 -9.53 -5.95 -10.92
CA TYR A 74 -9.70 -7.42 -10.92
C TYR A 74 -8.83 -8.12 -11.96
N LYS A 75 -8.76 -7.56 -13.18
CA LYS A 75 -7.90 -8.09 -14.25
C LYS A 75 -6.42 -7.97 -13.91
N ILE A 76 -6.00 -6.82 -13.36
CA ILE A 76 -4.62 -6.61 -12.96
C ILE A 76 -4.22 -7.58 -11.85
N LEU A 77 -5.09 -7.79 -10.85
CA LEU A 77 -4.85 -8.76 -9.80
C LEU A 77 -4.51 -10.13 -10.38
N LEU A 78 -5.34 -10.64 -11.30
CA LEU A 78 -5.12 -11.95 -11.90
C LEU A 78 -3.82 -12.01 -12.71
N ILE A 79 -3.61 -11.06 -13.62
CA ILE A 79 -2.44 -11.04 -14.51
C ILE A 79 -1.14 -10.84 -13.70
N SER A 80 -1.14 -9.92 -12.74
CA SER A 80 0.05 -9.66 -11.92
C SER A 80 0.44 -10.84 -11.06
N ARG A 81 -0.51 -11.67 -10.61
CA ARG A 81 -0.21 -12.91 -9.88
C ARG A 81 0.54 -13.91 -10.76
N PHE A 82 0.10 -14.08 -12.00
CA PHE A 82 0.79 -14.93 -12.96
C PHE A 82 2.22 -14.45 -13.23
N ILE A 83 2.39 -13.15 -13.49
CA ILE A 83 3.71 -12.55 -13.75
C ILE A 83 4.63 -12.71 -12.53
N ILE A 84 4.12 -12.43 -11.32
CA ILE A 84 4.93 -12.54 -10.08
C ILE A 84 5.35 -14.00 -9.84
N LEU A 85 4.45 -14.96 -10.03
CA LEU A 85 4.77 -16.38 -9.94
C LEU A 85 5.93 -16.77 -10.86
N SER A 86 5.89 -16.28 -12.11
CA SER A 86 6.93 -16.56 -13.11
C SER A 86 8.27 -15.93 -12.78
N ILE A 87 8.29 -14.79 -12.09
CA ILE A 87 9.51 -14.03 -11.78
C ILE A 87 10.05 -14.36 -10.38
N ALA A 88 9.20 -14.78 -9.44
CA ALA A 88 9.57 -15.01 -8.04
C ALA A 88 10.81 -15.89 -7.84
N PRO A 89 11.03 -16.98 -8.61
CA PRO A 89 12.22 -17.83 -8.46
C PRO A 89 13.54 -17.10 -8.77
N PHE A 90 13.48 -16.01 -9.55
CA PHE A 90 14.65 -15.22 -9.95
C PHE A 90 14.88 -14.00 -9.05
N LEU A 91 14.01 -13.75 -8.08
CA LEU A 91 14.17 -12.65 -7.14
C LEU A 91 15.17 -13.00 -6.04
N LEU A 92 15.83 -11.96 -5.52
CA LEU A 92 16.78 -12.07 -4.43
C LEU A 92 16.13 -12.73 -3.20
N SER A 93 16.81 -13.74 -2.62
CA SER A 93 16.35 -14.43 -1.41
C SER A 93 16.71 -13.63 -0.15
N THR A 94 15.73 -13.45 0.74
CA THR A 94 15.99 -12.85 2.07
C THR A 94 17.03 -13.64 2.86
N VAL A 95 16.97 -14.99 2.82
CA VAL A 95 17.93 -15.84 3.51
C VAL A 95 19.33 -15.63 2.96
N ALA A 96 19.50 -15.70 1.63
CA ALA A 96 20.81 -15.54 0.99
C ALA A 96 21.44 -14.17 1.32
N LEU A 97 20.65 -13.09 1.20
CA LEU A 97 21.17 -11.75 1.50
C LEU A 97 21.46 -11.58 3.00
N THR A 98 20.64 -12.16 3.88
CA THR A 98 20.89 -12.14 5.33
C THR A 98 22.22 -12.84 5.64
N THR A 99 22.46 -14.02 5.03
CA THR A 99 23.73 -14.75 5.21
C THR A 99 24.93 -13.93 4.73
N ILE A 100 24.83 -13.33 3.55
CA ILE A 100 25.91 -12.49 3.01
C ILE A 100 26.22 -11.32 3.96
N ILE A 101 25.21 -10.62 4.47
CA ILE A 101 25.41 -9.50 5.40
C ILE A 101 25.98 -10.03 6.74
N PHE A 102 25.49 -11.15 7.22
CA PHE A 102 25.98 -11.77 8.46
C PHE A 102 27.46 -12.16 8.37
N GLU A 103 27.87 -12.81 7.30
CA GLU A 103 29.28 -13.14 7.04
C GLU A 103 30.15 -11.87 6.90
N TRP A 104 29.65 -10.87 6.20
CA TRP A 104 30.34 -9.59 6.08
C TRP A 104 30.56 -8.92 7.44
N LEU A 105 29.57 -8.96 8.35
CA LEU A 105 29.72 -8.45 9.71
C LEU A 105 30.83 -9.19 10.49
N HIS A 106 30.94 -10.53 10.32
CA HIS A 106 32.03 -11.31 10.93
C HIS A 106 33.41 -10.90 10.43
N ILE A 107 33.53 -10.59 9.15
CA ILE A 107 34.78 -10.11 8.55
C ILE A 107 35.14 -8.73 9.08
N VAL A 108 34.17 -7.81 9.11
CA VAL A 108 34.41 -6.40 9.51
C VAL A 108 34.78 -6.28 10.99
N PHE A 109 34.19 -7.11 11.85
CA PHE A 109 34.39 -7.05 13.30
C PHE A 109 35.34 -8.15 13.83
N ASP A 110 36.07 -8.84 12.94
CA ASP A 110 37.04 -9.90 13.29
C ASP A 110 36.44 -10.95 14.23
N GLY A 111 35.32 -11.51 13.81
CA GLY A 111 34.56 -12.49 14.57
C GLY A 111 33.20 -12.00 15.04
N ARG A 112 32.68 -12.66 16.05
CA ARG A 112 31.32 -12.38 16.53
C ARG A 112 31.32 -11.61 17.84
N ILE A 113 30.59 -10.49 17.87
CA ILE A 113 30.31 -9.73 19.08
C ILE A 113 28.96 -10.18 19.64
N TYR A 114 29.00 -10.93 20.75
CA TYR A 114 27.75 -11.31 21.45
C TYR A 114 27.40 -10.28 22.49
N ILE A 115 26.18 -9.77 22.41
CA ILE A 115 25.56 -9.03 23.52
C ILE A 115 24.81 -10.07 24.36
N THR A 116 25.60 -10.84 25.16
CA THR A 116 25.04 -11.95 25.94
C THR A 116 24.80 -11.58 27.38
N GLY A 117 23.84 -12.27 27.99
CA GLY A 117 23.76 -12.59 29.41
C GLY A 117 22.92 -11.72 30.31
N SER A 118 22.52 -10.50 29.91
CA SER A 118 21.70 -9.63 30.78
C SER A 118 20.39 -9.15 30.15
N ILE A 119 20.20 -9.37 28.85
CA ILE A 119 18.98 -8.92 28.15
C ILE A 119 18.04 -10.12 28.02
N PRO A 120 16.83 -10.07 28.58
CA PRO A 120 15.87 -11.16 28.48
C PRO A 120 15.34 -11.29 27.03
N ASP A 121 15.03 -12.52 26.60
CA ASP A 121 14.60 -12.84 25.24
C ASP A 121 13.40 -12.01 24.77
N TRP A 122 12.44 -11.77 25.67
CA TRP A 122 11.29 -10.92 25.33
C TRP A 122 11.70 -9.48 24.95
N ALA A 123 12.73 -8.92 25.59
CA ALA A 123 13.20 -7.56 25.28
C ALA A 123 13.90 -7.53 23.92
N VAL A 124 14.73 -8.55 23.60
CA VAL A 124 15.30 -8.70 22.26
C VAL A 124 14.19 -8.84 21.22
N ALA A 125 13.17 -9.66 21.49
CA ALA A 125 12.03 -9.86 20.60
C ALA A 125 11.26 -8.56 20.34
N VAL A 126 11.02 -7.75 21.37
CA VAL A 126 10.34 -6.46 21.25
C VAL A 126 11.17 -5.48 20.41
N VAL A 127 12.46 -5.33 20.74
CA VAL A 127 13.34 -4.39 20.01
C VAL A 127 13.51 -4.82 18.54
N PHE A 128 13.67 -6.11 18.28
CA PHE A 128 13.70 -6.66 16.92
C PHE A 128 12.42 -6.34 16.15
N SER A 129 11.25 -6.61 16.77
CA SER A 129 9.93 -6.40 16.15
C SER A 129 9.70 -4.93 15.82
N VAL A 130 10.03 -4.02 16.75
CA VAL A 130 9.93 -2.58 16.54
C VAL A 130 10.90 -2.11 15.45
N SER A 131 12.16 -2.56 15.49
CA SER A 131 13.17 -2.20 14.48
C SER A 131 12.74 -2.67 13.09
N MET A 132 12.29 -3.91 12.96
CA MET A 132 11.80 -4.47 11.70
C MET A 132 10.60 -3.67 11.16
N PHE A 133 9.65 -3.35 12.02
CA PHE A 133 8.48 -2.54 11.64
C PHE A 133 8.89 -1.14 11.19
N LEU A 134 9.73 -0.44 11.95
CA LEU A 134 10.15 0.92 11.63
C LEU A 134 10.95 0.99 10.33
N VAL A 135 11.90 0.06 10.12
CA VAL A 135 12.72 0.02 8.90
C VAL A 135 11.87 -0.35 7.68
N ASP A 136 10.95 -1.32 7.82
CA ASP A 136 10.05 -1.71 6.73
C ASP A 136 9.11 -0.56 6.35
N ASP A 137 8.53 0.14 7.32
CA ASP A 137 7.60 1.26 7.07
C ASP A 137 8.33 2.50 6.51
N TRP A 138 9.49 2.83 7.06
CA TRP A 138 10.33 3.94 6.57
C TRP A 138 10.80 3.71 5.14
N THR A 139 11.27 2.51 4.82
CA THR A 139 11.72 2.18 3.45
C THR A 139 10.56 2.16 2.46
N LYS A 140 9.35 1.75 2.88
CA LYS A 140 8.13 1.91 2.07
C LYS A 140 7.85 3.38 1.76
N TYR A 141 7.93 4.24 2.76
CA TYR A 141 7.76 5.68 2.59
C TYR A 141 8.76 6.25 1.57
N ILE A 142 10.06 5.94 1.70
CA ILE A 142 11.09 6.43 0.79
C ILE A 142 10.82 6.01 -0.66
N ILE A 143 10.57 4.72 -0.87
CA ILE A 143 10.30 4.20 -2.22
C ILE A 143 9.01 4.81 -2.78
N HIS A 144 7.95 4.90 -1.99
CA HIS A 144 6.69 5.50 -2.43
C HIS A 144 6.86 6.98 -2.81
N LYS A 145 7.59 7.74 -2.00
CA LYS A 145 7.95 9.13 -2.34
C LYS A 145 8.80 9.22 -3.61
N ALA A 146 9.76 8.31 -3.80
CA ALA A 146 10.58 8.26 -5.00
C ALA A 146 9.75 7.93 -6.25
N LEU A 147 8.79 7.00 -6.15
CA LEU A 147 7.85 6.66 -7.21
C LEU A 147 7.01 7.86 -7.68
N HIS A 148 6.73 8.81 -6.79
CA HIS A 148 6.04 10.05 -7.11
C HIS A 148 6.95 11.16 -7.64
N ARG A 149 8.22 11.20 -7.19
CA ARG A 149 9.13 12.33 -7.46
C ARG A 149 10.08 12.06 -8.63
N VAL A 150 10.40 10.81 -8.91
CA VAL A 150 11.26 10.43 -10.02
C VAL A 150 10.42 10.13 -11.25
N PRO A 151 10.54 10.91 -12.35
CA PRO A 151 9.69 10.76 -13.53
C PRO A 151 9.67 9.35 -14.12
N LEU A 152 10.85 8.71 -14.20
CA LEU A 152 10.98 7.35 -14.74
C LEU A 152 10.25 6.31 -13.89
N LEU A 153 10.21 6.50 -12.56
CA LEU A 153 9.47 5.61 -11.65
C LEU A 153 7.98 5.90 -11.66
N TRP A 154 7.61 7.18 -11.81
CA TRP A 154 6.21 7.59 -11.92
C TRP A 154 5.48 6.95 -13.10
N CYS A 155 6.18 6.67 -14.20
CA CYS A 155 5.58 5.96 -15.34
C CYS A 155 4.88 4.66 -14.91
N PHE A 156 5.45 3.93 -13.97
CA PHE A 156 4.91 2.67 -13.47
C PHE A 156 3.91 2.89 -12.33
N HIS A 157 4.21 3.78 -11.38
CA HIS A 157 3.37 4.03 -10.21
C HIS A 157 2.07 4.75 -10.56
N LYS A 158 2.06 5.60 -11.58
CA LYS A 158 0.83 6.26 -12.02
C LYS A 158 -0.29 5.29 -12.41
N VAL A 159 0.03 4.03 -12.76
CA VAL A 159 -0.97 2.98 -12.99
C VAL A 159 -1.87 2.84 -11.77
N HIS A 160 -1.32 2.87 -10.56
CA HIS A 160 -2.05 2.86 -9.31
C HIS A 160 -3.01 4.07 -9.19
N HIS A 161 -2.55 5.24 -9.57
CA HIS A 161 -3.32 6.49 -9.54
C HIS A 161 -4.32 6.65 -10.68
N THR A 162 -4.32 5.76 -11.71
CA THR A 162 -5.36 5.80 -12.76
C THR A 162 -6.73 5.31 -12.29
N ALA A 163 -6.85 4.78 -11.07
CA ALA A 163 -8.13 4.37 -10.50
C ALA A 163 -9.07 5.58 -10.34
N GLU A 164 -10.20 5.55 -11.03
CA GLU A 164 -11.26 6.58 -10.93
C GLU A 164 -12.24 6.28 -9.79
N VAL A 165 -12.25 5.03 -9.35
CA VAL A 165 -13.03 4.53 -8.20
C VAL A 165 -12.09 3.67 -7.37
N LEU A 166 -12.11 3.86 -6.06
CA LEU A 166 -11.31 3.09 -5.13
C LEU A 166 -12.13 1.95 -4.51
N THR A 167 -11.59 0.72 -4.59
CA THR A 167 -12.08 -0.47 -3.88
C THR A 167 -10.92 -1.11 -3.12
N PRO A 168 -11.13 -1.98 -2.12
CA PRO A 168 -10.05 -2.69 -1.46
C PRO A 168 -9.10 -3.42 -2.44
N PHE A 169 -9.58 -3.81 -3.61
CA PHE A 169 -8.79 -4.45 -4.66
C PHE A 169 -7.88 -3.48 -5.42
N THR A 170 -8.11 -2.17 -5.34
CA THR A 170 -7.24 -1.16 -5.96
C THR A 170 -5.80 -1.20 -5.40
N VAL A 171 -5.57 -1.81 -4.23
CA VAL A 171 -4.22 -2.08 -3.71
C VAL A 171 -3.39 -2.93 -4.68
N TYR A 172 -4.03 -3.77 -5.50
CA TYR A 172 -3.37 -4.62 -6.50
C TYR A 172 -3.26 -3.98 -7.87
N ARG A 173 -3.77 -2.76 -8.06
CA ARG A 173 -3.56 -1.97 -9.28
C ARG A 173 -2.13 -1.45 -9.31
N THR A 174 -1.19 -2.36 -9.36
CA THR A 174 0.25 -2.12 -9.28
C THR A 174 0.92 -2.70 -10.52
N HIS A 175 1.75 -1.89 -11.20
CA HIS A 175 2.52 -2.38 -12.34
C HIS A 175 3.57 -3.41 -11.85
N PRO A 176 3.86 -4.50 -12.59
CA PRO A 176 4.85 -5.50 -12.19
C PRO A 176 6.22 -4.93 -11.82
N VAL A 177 6.71 -3.93 -12.55
CA VAL A 177 7.98 -3.24 -12.23
C VAL A 177 7.93 -2.61 -10.84
N GLU A 178 6.84 -1.95 -10.47
CA GLU A 178 6.66 -1.39 -9.13
C GLU A 178 6.62 -2.50 -8.08
N ALA A 179 5.92 -3.61 -8.36
CA ALA A 179 5.87 -4.76 -7.46
C ALA A 179 7.27 -5.36 -7.21
N ILE A 180 8.11 -5.45 -8.25
CA ILE A 180 9.50 -5.91 -8.15
C ILE A 180 10.32 -4.93 -7.29
N ILE A 181 10.19 -3.62 -7.50
CA ILE A 181 10.88 -2.60 -6.69
C ILE A 181 10.54 -2.77 -5.20
N PHE A 182 9.25 -2.94 -4.87
CA PHE A 182 8.82 -3.18 -3.49
C PHE A 182 9.29 -4.53 -2.95
N ALA A 183 9.37 -5.57 -3.77
CA ALA A 183 9.89 -6.88 -3.37
C ALA A 183 11.39 -6.78 -3.03
N ILE A 184 12.21 -6.19 -3.90
CA ILE A 184 13.65 -5.99 -3.67
C ILE A 184 13.86 -5.14 -2.41
N ARG A 185 13.15 -4.02 -2.27
CA ARG A 185 13.17 -3.20 -1.06
C ARG A 185 12.89 -4.05 0.19
N SER A 186 11.84 -4.89 0.13
CA SER A 186 11.45 -5.73 1.27
C SER A 186 12.53 -6.74 1.65
N VAL A 187 13.16 -7.35 0.66
CA VAL A 187 14.29 -8.28 0.90
C VAL A 187 15.44 -7.53 1.55
N ILE A 188 15.88 -6.40 1.00
CA ILE A 188 17.00 -5.62 1.52
C ILE A 188 16.72 -5.18 2.97
N SER A 189 15.57 -4.55 3.23
CA SER A 189 15.25 -4.02 4.55
C SER A 189 15.15 -5.10 5.61
N LYS A 190 14.53 -6.24 5.29
CA LYS A 190 14.42 -7.37 6.21
C LYS A 190 15.75 -8.04 6.46
N SER A 191 16.55 -8.25 5.40
CA SER A 191 17.85 -8.90 5.52
C SER A 191 18.82 -8.10 6.38
N ILE A 192 18.85 -6.78 6.25
CA ILE A 192 19.70 -5.91 7.07
C ILE A 192 19.34 -6.05 8.55
N VAL A 193 18.05 -5.89 8.89
CA VAL A 193 17.61 -5.98 10.29
C VAL A 193 17.87 -7.37 10.85
N LEU A 194 17.51 -8.41 10.09
CA LEU A 194 17.69 -9.80 10.53
C LEU A 194 19.16 -10.14 10.74
N ALA A 195 20.05 -9.77 9.79
CA ALA A 195 21.48 -10.03 9.90
C ALA A 195 22.10 -9.35 11.13
N ILE A 196 21.77 -8.08 11.38
CA ILE A 196 22.24 -7.33 12.54
C ILE A 196 21.80 -8.01 13.83
N PHE A 197 20.51 -8.35 13.96
CA PHE A 197 20.01 -8.96 15.18
C PHE A 197 20.55 -10.39 15.39
N VAL A 198 20.64 -11.21 14.35
CA VAL A 198 21.25 -12.56 14.44
C VAL A 198 22.74 -12.45 14.77
N TYR A 199 23.43 -11.45 14.26
CA TYR A 199 24.84 -11.24 14.56
C TYR A 199 25.08 -10.90 16.04
N PHE A 200 24.30 -9.99 16.63
CA PHE A 200 24.49 -9.56 18.01
C PHE A 200 23.81 -10.48 19.05
N PHE A 201 22.64 -11.04 18.75
CA PHE A 201 21.79 -11.76 19.72
C PHE A 201 21.66 -13.27 19.44
N GLY A 202 22.09 -13.75 18.27
CA GLY A 202 22.11 -15.18 17.95
C GLY A 202 20.75 -15.86 18.02
N SER A 203 20.71 -16.94 18.81
CA SER A 203 19.51 -17.77 19.00
C SER A 203 18.36 -17.07 19.74
N GLN A 204 18.59 -15.92 20.36
CA GLN A 204 17.50 -15.13 20.98
C GLN A 204 16.54 -14.54 19.93
N VAL A 205 16.95 -14.54 18.64
CA VAL A 205 16.08 -14.16 17.51
C VAL A 205 15.32 -15.39 17.02
N GLU A 206 14.30 -15.78 17.74
CA GLU A 206 13.48 -16.95 17.42
C GLU A 206 12.40 -16.67 16.38
N LEU A 207 11.83 -17.76 15.82
CA LEU A 207 10.73 -17.71 14.83
C LEU A 207 9.51 -16.95 15.36
N LEU A 208 9.25 -17.02 16.68
CA LEU A 208 8.16 -16.27 17.35
C LEU A 208 8.35 -14.75 17.21
N THR A 209 9.59 -14.30 17.20
CA THR A 209 9.95 -12.88 17.01
C THR A 209 9.61 -12.39 15.60
N VAL A 210 9.75 -13.24 14.59
CA VAL A 210 9.38 -12.92 13.21
C VAL A 210 7.85 -12.84 13.05
N VAL A 211 7.10 -13.66 13.78
CA VAL A 211 5.61 -13.62 13.79
C VAL A 211 5.10 -12.37 14.49
N SER A 212 5.77 -11.91 15.56
CA SER A 212 5.36 -10.70 16.29
C SER A 212 5.52 -9.40 15.48
N VAL A 213 6.39 -9.38 14.49
CA VAL A 213 6.51 -8.24 13.54
C VAL A 213 5.19 -7.95 12.84
N SER A 214 4.37 -8.96 12.61
CA SER A 214 3.07 -8.79 11.96
C SER A 214 2.01 -8.16 12.88
N ILE A 215 2.24 -8.08 14.20
CA ILE A 215 1.21 -7.60 15.15
C ILE A 215 0.85 -6.12 14.92
N PHE A 216 1.84 -5.27 14.60
CA PHE A 216 1.60 -3.87 14.26
C PHE A 216 0.75 -3.74 12.99
N LEU A 217 1.06 -4.53 11.97
CA LEU A 217 0.30 -4.57 10.72
C LEU A 217 -1.08 -5.20 10.94
N PHE A 218 -1.20 -6.21 11.81
CA PHE A 218 -2.47 -6.82 12.16
C PHE A 218 -3.44 -5.78 12.74
N PHE A 219 -3.05 -5.07 13.80
CA PHE A 219 -3.89 -4.02 14.40
C PHE A 219 -4.19 -2.90 13.41
N PHE A 220 -3.18 -2.46 12.65
CA PHE A 220 -3.38 -1.43 11.65
C PHE A 220 -4.39 -1.84 10.57
N ASN A 221 -4.34 -3.09 10.11
CA ASN A 221 -5.28 -3.61 9.13
C ASN A 221 -6.69 -3.77 9.73
N LEU A 222 -6.78 -4.19 10.99
CA LEU A 222 -8.03 -4.31 11.72
C LEU A 222 -8.73 -2.95 11.91
N LEU A 223 -7.96 -1.87 12.08
CA LEU A 223 -8.46 -0.50 12.23
C LEU A 223 -8.90 0.15 10.91
N GLY A 224 -9.12 -0.63 9.86
CA GLY A 224 -9.75 -0.17 8.63
C GLY A 224 -8.78 0.28 7.56
N SER A 225 -7.54 -0.26 7.51
CA SER A 225 -6.59 0.08 6.46
C SER A 225 -7.14 -0.17 5.04
N ASN A 226 -8.08 -1.13 4.87
CA ASN A 226 -8.75 -1.38 3.59
C ASN A 226 -9.69 -0.25 3.16
N LEU A 227 -10.14 0.60 4.10
CA LEU A 227 -10.92 1.79 3.76
C LEU A 227 -10.10 2.89 3.07
N ARG A 228 -8.77 2.77 3.02
CA ARG A 228 -7.90 3.66 2.24
C ARG A 228 -8.29 3.70 0.77
N HIS A 229 -8.55 2.51 0.22
CA HIS A 229 -9.08 2.35 -1.12
C HIS A 229 -10.57 2.04 -1.02
N SER A 230 -11.36 3.03 -0.67
CA SER A 230 -12.82 2.93 -0.61
C SER A 230 -13.48 4.29 -0.83
N HIS A 231 -14.80 4.29 -0.93
CA HIS A 231 -15.58 5.52 -0.98
C HIS A 231 -16.00 6.01 0.41
N VAL A 232 -15.66 5.27 1.47
CA VAL A 232 -15.99 5.60 2.86
C VAL A 232 -14.88 6.45 3.45
N TRP A 233 -15.25 7.62 3.98
CA TRP A 233 -14.32 8.56 4.59
C TRP A 233 -14.11 8.22 6.06
N LEU A 234 -12.89 7.84 6.42
CA LEU A 234 -12.48 7.60 7.80
C LEU A 234 -11.22 8.41 8.11
N SER A 235 -11.41 9.53 8.80
CA SER A 235 -10.33 10.30 9.41
C SER A 235 -10.14 9.84 10.85
N TYR A 236 -8.89 9.68 11.26
CA TYR A 236 -8.55 9.39 12.65
C TYR A 236 -8.53 10.66 13.53
N GLY A 237 -8.71 11.84 12.90
CA GLY A 237 -8.64 13.14 13.54
C GLY A 237 -7.21 13.65 13.70
N GLU A 238 -7.10 14.97 13.83
CA GLU A 238 -5.82 15.71 13.75
C GLU A 238 -4.70 15.14 14.63
N LYS A 239 -5.01 14.73 15.86
CA LYS A 239 -4.00 14.25 16.81
C LYS A 239 -3.38 12.94 16.36
N PHE A 240 -4.21 11.99 15.91
CA PHE A 240 -3.73 10.67 15.48
C PHE A 240 -3.15 10.69 14.08
N GLU A 241 -3.65 11.53 13.19
CA GLU A 241 -3.15 11.66 11.81
C GLU A 241 -1.74 12.27 11.72
N LYS A 242 -1.23 12.84 12.81
CA LYS A 242 0.17 13.26 12.94
C LYS A 242 1.14 12.09 13.20
N TRP A 243 0.61 10.90 13.48
CA TRP A 243 1.38 9.69 13.82
C TRP A 243 1.06 8.50 12.92
N LEU A 244 -0.21 8.31 12.57
CA LEU A 244 -0.72 7.18 11.79
C LEU A 244 -1.48 7.67 10.56
N ILE A 245 -1.18 7.07 9.42
CA ILE A 245 -1.92 7.37 8.17
C ILE A 245 -3.34 6.82 8.26
N SER A 246 -4.31 7.72 8.26
CA SER A 246 -5.73 7.37 8.18
C SER A 246 -6.15 6.95 6.76
N PRO A 247 -7.27 6.23 6.62
CA PRO A 247 -7.88 6.00 5.31
C PRO A 247 -8.14 7.29 4.53
N ALA A 248 -8.62 8.34 5.18
CA ALA A 248 -8.88 9.63 4.58
C ALA A 248 -7.59 10.27 4.02
N GLN A 249 -6.48 10.24 4.77
CA GLN A 249 -5.19 10.75 4.31
C GLN A 249 -4.70 10.03 3.06
N HIS A 250 -4.90 8.72 2.97
CA HIS A 250 -4.53 7.98 1.76
C HIS A 250 -5.47 8.27 0.57
N GLN A 251 -6.76 8.54 0.82
CA GLN A 251 -7.67 9.02 -0.22
C GLN A 251 -7.25 10.41 -0.74
N ILE A 252 -6.79 11.32 0.13
CA ILE A 252 -6.17 12.59 -0.26
C ILE A 252 -4.96 12.36 -1.16
N HIS A 253 -4.09 11.41 -0.81
CA HIS A 253 -2.94 11.03 -1.62
C HIS A 253 -3.32 10.63 -3.06
N HIS A 254 -4.45 9.94 -3.25
CA HIS A 254 -4.99 9.60 -4.57
C HIS A 254 -5.69 10.75 -5.31
N SER A 255 -5.87 11.89 -4.65
CA SER A 255 -6.61 13.03 -5.22
C SER A 255 -5.87 13.71 -6.36
N LEU A 256 -6.62 14.15 -7.38
CA LEU A 256 -6.12 14.98 -8.48
C LEU A 256 -5.96 16.45 -8.12
N LEU A 257 -6.52 16.90 -7.01
CA LEU A 257 -6.52 18.31 -6.64
C LEU A 257 -5.09 18.78 -6.35
N ILE A 258 -4.78 20.01 -6.74
CA ILE A 258 -3.43 20.58 -6.63
C ILE A 258 -3.00 20.68 -5.17
N GLU A 259 -3.91 21.06 -4.28
CA GLU A 259 -3.70 21.17 -2.83
C GLU A 259 -3.36 19.83 -2.16
N HIS A 260 -3.73 18.70 -2.79
CA HIS A 260 -3.47 17.33 -2.30
C HIS A 260 -2.23 16.70 -2.92
N ARG A 261 -1.58 17.42 -3.82
CA ARG A 261 -0.47 16.86 -4.59
C ARG A 261 0.73 16.61 -3.71
N ASP A 262 1.35 15.46 -3.90
CA ASP A 262 2.59 15.07 -3.23
C ASP A 262 2.50 15.08 -1.70
N GLN A 263 1.32 14.69 -1.18
CA GLN A 263 1.04 14.58 0.25
C GLN A 263 0.82 13.11 0.65
N ASN A 264 1.09 12.80 1.92
CA ASN A 264 0.74 11.55 2.60
C ASN A 264 1.28 10.28 1.92
N PHE A 265 2.59 10.19 1.75
CA PHE A 265 3.27 9.01 1.17
C PHE A 265 3.39 7.84 2.16
N GLY A 266 3.15 8.06 3.45
CA GLY A 266 3.29 7.06 4.51
C GLY A 266 2.46 5.80 4.29
N ALA A 267 3.02 4.65 4.68
CA ALA A 267 2.30 3.38 4.60
C ALA A 267 1.50 3.10 5.88
N VAL A 268 2.11 3.18 7.05
CA VAL A 268 1.46 3.04 8.36
C VAL A 268 1.65 4.30 9.19
N LEU A 269 2.90 4.75 9.33
CA LEU A 269 3.23 5.93 10.11
C LEU A 269 3.23 7.19 9.23
N SER A 270 2.53 8.22 9.68
CA SER A 270 2.55 9.55 9.05
C SER A 270 3.70 10.43 9.56
N ILE A 271 4.45 9.95 10.54
CA ILE A 271 5.61 10.67 11.08
C ILE A 271 6.66 10.96 10.01
N TRP A 272 6.80 10.06 9.03
CA TRP A 272 7.71 10.25 7.90
C TRP A 272 7.30 11.43 7.01
N ASP A 273 5.99 11.55 6.76
CA ASP A 273 5.42 12.70 6.04
C ASP A 273 5.59 13.99 6.84
N ARG A 274 5.39 13.92 8.15
CA ARG A 274 5.54 15.08 9.05
C ARG A 274 6.99 15.59 9.04
N ILE A 275 7.97 14.70 9.19
CA ILE A 275 9.40 15.08 9.19
C ILE A 275 9.82 15.65 7.84
N ASN A 276 9.28 15.13 6.74
CA ASN A 276 9.62 15.51 5.38
C ASN A 276 8.73 16.60 4.76
N GLY A 277 7.80 17.19 5.52
CA GLY A 277 6.93 18.27 5.07
C GLY A 277 5.88 17.86 4.02
N SER A 278 5.53 16.56 3.96
CA SER A 278 4.51 16.02 3.06
C SER A 278 3.22 15.58 3.78
N LEU A 279 3.07 15.94 5.06
CA LEU A 279 1.89 15.60 5.83
C LEU A 279 0.73 16.54 5.52
N TYR A 280 -0.39 15.98 5.10
CA TYR A 280 -1.69 16.63 5.03
C TYR A 280 -2.60 16.01 6.09
N VAL A 281 -3.13 16.81 6.99
CA VAL A 281 -4.09 16.39 8.03
C VAL A 281 -5.50 16.61 7.51
N THR A 282 -6.33 15.57 7.57
CA THR A 282 -7.68 15.62 7.00
C THR A 282 -8.70 16.19 7.99
N THR A 283 -9.85 16.61 7.47
CA THR A 283 -10.98 16.99 8.31
C THR A 283 -11.89 15.79 8.60
N ARG A 284 -12.69 15.86 9.68
CA ARG A 284 -13.69 14.83 9.99
C ARG A 284 -14.79 14.74 8.94
N ARG A 285 -15.10 15.85 8.27
CA ARG A 285 -16.05 15.87 7.15
C ARG A 285 -15.32 15.45 5.89
N LYS A 286 -16.00 14.67 5.05
CA LYS A 286 -15.44 14.25 3.76
C LYS A 286 -15.11 15.47 2.92
N GLU A 287 -13.86 15.56 2.52
CA GLU A 287 -13.36 16.57 1.62
C GLU A 287 -13.74 16.26 0.17
N ARG A 288 -13.72 17.28 -0.67
CA ARG A 288 -13.88 17.06 -2.11
C ARG A 288 -12.66 16.33 -2.66
N ILE A 289 -12.87 15.19 -3.28
CA ILE A 289 -11.81 14.39 -3.88
C ILE A 289 -12.24 14.02 -5.30
N ILE A 290 -11.28 14.05 -6.22
CA ILE A 290 -11.43 13.56 -7.58
C ILE A 290 -10.28 12.59 -7.81
N PHE A 291 -10.60 11.35 -8.16
CA PHE A 291 -9.62 10.30 -8.43
C PHE A 291 -9.32 10.15 -9.92
N GLY A 292 -8.26 9.42 -10.25
CA GLY A 292 -7.81 9.17 -11.60
C GLY A 292 -6.61 10.01 -11.99
N ILE A 293 -6.33 10.12 -13.29
CA ILE A 293 -5.27 10.95 -13.85
C ILE A 293 -5.89 11.89 -14.90
N SER A 294 -5.55 13.19 -14.83
CA SER A 294 -6.06 14.17 -15.76
C SER A 294 -5.53 13.93 -17.19
N GLY A 295 -6.38 14.24 -18.19
CA GLY A 295 -6.00 14.13 -19.61
C GLY A 295 -5.97 12.70 -20.17
N THR A 296 -6.36 11.71 -19.37
CA THR A 296 -6.42 10.32 -19.82
C THR A 296 -7.78 9.94 -20.39
N SER A 297 -7.76 9.21 -21.51
CA SER A 297 -8.97 8.65 -22.11
C SER A 297 -9.40 7.38 -21.35
N LYS A 298 -10.62 6.88 -21.59
CA LYS A 298 -11.09 5.57 -21.09
C LYS A 298 -10.14 4.39 -21.42
N LYS A 299 -9.13 4.62 -22.27
CA LYS A 299 -8.09 3.63 -22.62
C LYS A 299 -7.21 3.25 -21.43
N VAL A 300 -7.09 4.08 -20.38
CA VAL A 300 -6.25 3.80 -19.18
C VAL A 300 -6.67 2.54 -18.43
N HIS A 301 -7.90 2.06 -18.63
CA HIS A 301 -8.39 0.82 -18.02
C HIS A 301 -8.18 -0.41 -18.90
N LYS A 302 -7.63 -0.25 -20.13
CA LYS A 302 -7.29 -1.38 -20.99
C LYS A 302 -5.98 -2.02 -20.52
N ILE A 303 -5.95 -3.35 -20.49
CA ILE A 303 -4.78 -4.14 -20.05
C ILE A 303 -3.50 -3.73 -20.78
N GLN A 304 -3.57 -3.61 -22.11
CA GLN A 304 -2.41 -3.18 -22.92
C GLN A 304 -1.87 -1.80 -22.47
N HIS A 305 -2.76 -0.87 -22.17
CA HIS A 305 -2.36 0.45 -21.71
C HIS A 305 -1.74 0.41 -20.31
N ILE A 306 -2.24 -0.45 -19.43
CA ILE A 306 -1.74 -0.62 -18.07
C ILE A 306 -0.33 -1.23 -18.07
N PHE A 307 -0.08 -2.26 -18.87
CA PHE A 307 1.17 -3.01 -18.82
C PHE A 307 2.22 -2.55 -19.82
N LEU A 308 1.85 -2.02 -20.99
CA LEU A 308 2.80 -1.66 -22.04
C LEU A 308 3.10 -0.16 -22.13
N TYR A 309 2.07 0.67 -21.89
CA TYR A 309 2.25 2.12 -22.02
C TYR A 309 3.28 2.71 -21.05
N PRO A 310 3.42 2.25 -19.80
CA PRO A 310 4.47 2.70 -18.89
C PRO A 310 5.88 2.54 -19.44
N PHE A 311 6.16 1.46 -20.17
CA PHE A 311 7.47 1.25 -20.82
C PHE A 311 7.72 2.21 -21.98
N LEU A 312 6.70 2.49 -22.78
CA LEU A 312 6.81 3.46 -23.87
C LEU A 312 7.11 4.86 -23.33
N GLU A 313 6.41 5.25 -22.30
CA GLU A 313 6.63 6.55 -21.66
C GLU A 313 7.99 6.63 -20.96
N PHE A 314 8.39 5.56 -20.27
CA PHE A 314 9.73 5.44 -19.70
C PHE A 314 10.80 5.65 -20.76
N TYR A 315 10.70 4.96 -21.89
CA TYR A 315 11.64 5.10 -23.02
C TYR A 315 11.66 6.53 -23.57
N GLN A 316 10.50 7.14 -23.78
CA GLN A 316 10.39 8.51 -24.26
C GLN A 316 11.01 9.54 -23.32
N ILE A 317 10.83 9.37 -22.00
CA ILE A 317 11.45 10.25 -21.00
C ILE A 317 12.95 10.01 -20.96
N PHE A 318 13.40 8.76 -20.97
CA PHE A 318 14.80 8.37 -20.90
C PHE A 318 15.60 8.90 -22.10
N THR A 319 15.02 8.88 -23.31
CA THR A 319 15.65 9.39 -24.55
C THR A 319 15.49 10.90 -24.75
N GLY A 320 14.83 11.60 -23.82
CA GLY A 320 14.58 13.05 -23.92
C GLY A 320 13.49 13.43 -24.92
N GLY A 321 12.75 12.44 -25.48
CA GLY A 321 11.67 12.67 -26.45
C GLY A 321 10.44 13.36 -25.86
N ILE A 322 10.22 13.23 -24.57
CA ILE A 322 9.16 13.93 -23.83
C ILE A 322 9.74 14.51 -22.55
N ARG A 323 9.46 15.78 -22.29
CA ARG A 323 9.72 16.36 -20.97
C ARG A 323 8.66 15.83 -19.98
N PRO A 324 9.08 15.30 -18.81
CA PRO A 324 8.15 14.81 -17.82
C PRO A 324 7.16 15.90 -17.44
N SER A 325 5.91 15.73 -17.78
CA SER A 325 4.87 16.67 -17.38
C SER A 325 4.27 16.24 -16.06
N PHE A 326 4.79 16.78 -14.95
CA PHE A 326 4.13 16.71 -13.65
C PHE A 326 2.88 17.63 -13.57
N LYS A 327 2.51 18.30 -14.67
CA LYS A 327 1.30 19.13 -14.71
C LYS A 327 0.08 18.23 -14.70
N LYS A 328 -0.48 18.02 -13.52
CA LYS A 328 -1.88 17.62 -13.38
C LYS A 328 -2.72 18.78 -13.96
N ILE A 329 -3.25 18.60 -15.17
CA ILE A 329 -4.15 19.58 -15.78
C ILE A 329 -5.45 19.52 -14.97
N ILE A 330 -5.89 20.66 -14.44
CA ILE A 330 -7.20 20.79 -13.80
C ILE A 330 -8.25 20.40 -14.83
N PRO A 331 -9.12 19.41 -14.59
CA PRO A 331 -10.25 19.19 -15.46
C PRO A 331 -11.13 20.42 -15.41
N LYS A 332 -11.37 21.07 -16.56
CA LYS A 332 -12.46 22.04 -16.67
C LYS A 332 -13.71 21.41 -16.08
N GLN A 333 -14.31 22.10 -15.14
CA GLN A 333 -15.45 21.68 -14.32
C GLN A 333 -16.51 20.94 -15.15
N ASN A 334 -16.62 19.64 -15.01
CA ASN A 334 -17.83 18.93 -15.33
C ASN A 334 -18.59 18.69 -14.01
N THR A 335 -19.30 19.73 -13.61
CA THR A 335 -20.03 19.86 -12.33
C THR A 335 -21.27 18.95 -12.21
N GLN A 336 -21.47 17.99 -13.13
CA GLN A 336 -22.74 17.25 -13.20
C GLN A 336 -22.75 15.84 -12.60
N LEU A 337 -21.62 15.31 -12.08
CA LEU A 337 -21.59 13.89 -11.72
C LEU A 337 -21.90 13.55 -10.26
N PHE A 338 -22.09 14.53 -9.37
CA PHE A 338 -22.36 14.24 -7.93
C PHE A 338 -23.47 15.11 -7.32
N LYS A 339 -24.59 15.32 -8.02
CA LYS A 339 -25.84 15.62 -7.32
C LYS A 339 -26.48 14.31 -6.88
N VAL A 340 -26.14 13.89 -5.67
CA VAL A 340 -26.97 12.92 -4.95
C VAL A 340 -28.19 13.68 -4.46
N LYS A 341 -29.35 13.46 -5.12
CA LYS A 341 -30.66 13.78 -4.57
C LYS A 341 -30.98 12.84 -3.43
#